data_cc671a75eaebd6af46ff3405c52dab1a
#
_entry.id   cc671a75eaebd6af46ff3405c52dab1a
#
_cell.length_a   1.000
_cell.length_b   1.000
_cell.length_c   1.000
_cell.angle_alpha   90.00
_cell.angle_beta   90.00
_cell.angle_gamma   90.00
#
_symmetry.space_group_name_H-M   'P 1'
#
loop_
_entity.id
_entity.type
_entity.pdbx_description
1 polymer ?
#
loop_
_entity_poly.entity_id
_entity_poly.type
_entity_poly.pdbx_seq_one_letter_code
_entity_poly.pdbx_strand_id
1 'polypeptide(L)'
;MVSRSIDRDKTGEVIMTKADEDAIRDIELRFNEAWGRHDADRMVETLVDDAQFVTVNGAWTKTRAEFRDLMQRLHGANGPFRSSTRETPEMHVRFLAPDVAVMHSRFHIYGDIDEKERTSIGTRVVRKLDGRWWTVAVQNTDLRPGRRH
;
A
#
# COMPACT_ATOMS: atom_id res chain seq x y z
N MET A 1 -14.37 -17.62 -4.09
CA MET A 1 -13.13 -18.19 -3.56
C MET A 1 -13.31 -18.50 -2.08
N VAL A 2 -12.93 -19.70 -1.67
CA VAL A 2 -13.16 -20.13 -0.30
C VAL A 2 -12.09 -19.54 0.61
N SER A 3 -12.51 -18.81 1.63
CA SER A 3 -11.63 -18.37 2.71
C SER A 3 -11.24 -19.59 3.55
N ARG A 4 -9.95 -19.76 3.78
CA ARG A 4 -9.47 -20.85 4.62
C ARG A 4 -9.28 -20.36 6.04
N SER A 5 -9.63 -21.21 7.01
CA SER A 5 -9.26 -20.97 8.40
C SER A 5 -7.74 -21.08 8.56
N ILE A 6 -7.22 -20.65 9.72
CA ILE A 6 -5.82 -20.85 10.04
C ILE A 6 -5.55 -22.34 10.14
N ASP A 7 -4.66 -22.85 9.30
CA ASP A 7 -4.26 -24.24 9.26
C ASP A 7 -2.88 -24.42 9.89
N ARG A 8 -2.57 -25.66 10.25
CA ARG A 8 -1.24 -26.07 10.68
C ARG A 8 -0.73 -27.16 9.76
N ASP A 9 0.56 -27.13 9.46
CA ASP A 9 1.20 -28.20 8.73
C ASP A 9 1.38 -29.43 9.62
N LYS A 10 2.02 -30.50 9.07
CA LYS A 10 2.25 -31.75 9.80
C LYS A 10 3.14 -31.60 11.03
N THR A 11 3.93 -30.53 11.13
CA THR A 11 4.78 -30.24 12.29
C THR A 11 4.07 -29.40 13.34
N GLY A 12 2.83 -28.95 13.07
CA GLY A 12 2.07 -28.09 13.96
C GLY A 12 2.33 -26.62 13.75
N GLU A 13 3.13 -26.23 12.76
CA GLU A 13 3.38 -24.82 12.45
C GLU A 13 2.17 -24.17 11.79
N VAL A 14 1.94 -22.92 12.14
CA VAL A 14 0.87 -22.10 11.53
C VAL A 14 1.28 -21.74 10.12
N ILE A 15 0.42 -22.07 9.15
CA ILE A 15 0.57 -21.66 7.76
C ILE A 15 -0.35 -20.47 7.46
N MET A 16 0.02 -19.69 6.45
CA MET A 16 -0.77 -18.55 5.98
C MET A 16 -2.08 -19.02 5.40
N THR A 17 -3.12 -18.23 5.62
CA THR A 17 -4.45 -18.55 5.12
C THR A 17 -4.82 -17.65 3.95
N LYS A 18 -5.84 -18.07 3.21
CA LYS A 18 -6.45 -17.23 2.18
C LYS A 18 -7.01 -15.94 2.78
N ALA A 19 -7.54 -16.02 3.99
CA ALA A 19 -8.05 -14.84 4.70
C ALA A 19 -6.94 -13.83 4.99
N ASP A 20 -5.74 -14.28 5.35
CA ASP A 20 -4.59 -13.40 5.54
C ASP A 20 -4.20 -12.71 4.24
N GLU A 21 -4.12 -13.45 3.15
CA GLU A 21 -3.80 -12.90 1.84
C GLU A 21 -4.83 -11.87 1.41
N ASP A 22 -6.11 -12.16 1.57
CA ASP A 22 -7.19 -11.24 1.22
C ASP A 22 -7.14 -9.98 2.07
N ALA A 23 -6.84 -10.09 3.36
CA ALA A 23 -6.71 -8.95 4.26
C ALA A 23 -5.55 -8.03 3.84
N ILE A 24 -4.44 -8.60 3.39
CA ILE A 24 -3.30 -7.82 2.90
C ILE A 24 -3.64 -7.10 1.60
N ARG A 25 -4.29 -7.76 0.65
CA ARG A 25 -4.76 -7.15 -0.60
C ARG A 25 -5.74 -6.01 -0.33
N ASP A 26 -6.60 -6.20 0.67
CA ASP A 26 -7.59 -5.20 1.06
C ASP A 26 -6.95 -3.89 1.54
N ILE A 27 -5.77 -3.95 2.14
CA ILE A 27 -5.02 -2.74 2.54
C ILE A 27 -4.81 -1.83 1.34
N GLU A 28 -4.37 -2.38 0.21
CA GLU A 28 -4.14 -1.61 -1.01
C GLU A 28 -5.45 -1.06 -1.60
N LEU A 29 -6.49 -1.87 -1.62
CA LEU A 29 -7.79 -1.46 -2.16
C LEU A 29 -8.42 -0.34 -1.33
N ARG A 30 -8.29 -0.41 -0.02
CA ARG A 30 -8.77 0.65 0.89
C ARG A 30 -7.95 1.93 0.74
N PHE A 31 -6.66 1.82 0.48
CA PHE A 31 -5.83 2.97 0.18
C PHE A 31 -6.29 3.66 -1.12
N ASN A 32 -6.60 2.89 -2.16
CA ASN A 32 -7.14 3.43 -3.42
C ASN A 32 -8.46 4.16 -3.20
N GLU A 33 -9.34 3.60 -2.39
CA GLU A 33 -10.62 4.24 -2.06
C GLU A 33 -10.41 5.56 -1.31
N ALA A 34 -9.54 5.55 -0.30
CA ALA A 34 -9.19 6.76 0.45
C ALA A 34 -8.56 7.82 -0.45
N TRP A 35 -7.70 7.39 -1.38
CA TRP A 35 -7.11 8.27 -2.40
C TRP A 35 -8.17 8.97 -3.24
N GLY A 36 -9.12 8.21 -3.79
CA GLY A 36 -10.21 8.77 -4.61
C GLY A 36 -11.11 9.73 -3.84
N ARG A 37 -11.21 9.56 -2.53
CA ARG A 37 -11.95 10.48 -1.65
C ARG A 37 -11.08 11.63 -1.14
N HIS A 38 -9.79 11.61 -1.42
CA HIS A 38 -8.83 12.60 -0.93
C HIS A 38 -8.84 12.72 0.60
N ASP A 39 -8.99 11.58 1.26
CA ASP A 39 -9.11 11.48 2.72
C ASP A 39 -7.78 11.01 3.32
N ALA A 40 -6.95 11.94 3.73
CA ALA A 40 -5.62 11.65 4.25
C ALA A 40 -5.66 10.79 5.52
N ASP A 41 -6.66 10.96 6.37
CA ASP A 41 -6.79 10.16 7.60
C ASP A 41 -7.04 8.69 7.26
N ARG A 42 -7.87 8.42 6.26
CA ARG A 42 -8.12 7.05 5.81
C ARG A 42 -6.95 6.44 5.07
N MET A 43 -6.16 7.24 4.37
CA MET A 43 -4.96 6.75 3.68
C MET A 43 -3.94 6.13 4.63
N VAL A 44 -3.93 6.56 5.88
CA VAL A 44 -2.93 6.11 6.87
C VAL A 44 -3.49 5.14 7.90
N GLU A 45 -4.76 4.74 7.81
CA GLU A 45 -5.41 3.94 8.84
C GLU A 45 -4.79 2.55 9.05
N THR A 46 -4.08 2.02 8.05
CA THR A 46 -3.40 0.72 8.15
C THR A 46 -1.92 0.83 8.46
N LEU A 47 -1.40 2.04 8.66
CA LEU A 47 0.00 2.27 8.99
C LEU A 47 0.22 2.19 10.50
N VAL A 48 1.31 1.53 10.91
CA VAL A 48 1.78 1.65 12.30
C VAL A 48 2.35 3.07 12.52
N ASP A 49 2.47 3.49 13.78
CA ASP A 49 2.87 4.86 14.09
C ASP A 49 4.23 5.25 13.52
N ASP A 50 5.18 4.32 13.49
CA ASP A 50 6.53 4.53 12.95
C ASP A 50 6.71 3.97 11.54
N ALA A 51 5.62 3.78 10.80
CA ALA A 51 5.70 3.34 9.41
C ALA A 51 6.48 4.34 8.57
N GLN A 52 7.35 3.82 7.72
CA GLN A 52 8.15 4.64 6.81
C GLN A 52 7.62 4.51 5.40
N PHE A 53 7.60 5.62 4.69
CA PHE A 53 7.07 5.67 3.34
C PHE A 53 8.00 6.49 2.44
N VAL A 54 8.45 5.88 1.35
CA VAL A 54 9.25 6.57 0.33
C VAL A 54 8.40 6.74 -0.92
N THR A 55 8.15 7.98 -1.31
CA THR A 55 7.36 8.28 -2.51
C THR A 55 8.18 8.20 -3.78
N VAL A 56 7.51 8.21 -4.93
CA VAL A 56 8.17 8.16 -6.24
C VAL A 56 9.13 9.34 -6.47
N ASN A 57 8.91 10.46 -5.80
CA ASN A 57 9.76 11.65 -5.89
C ASN A 57 10.88 11.66 -4.84
N GLY A 58 11.00 10.59 -4.06
CA GLY A 58 12.05 10.48 -3.05
C GLY A 58 11.72 11.16 -1.73
N ALA A 59 10.49 11.62 -1.51
CA ALA A 59 10.09 12.09 -0.19
C ALA A 59 10.03 10.88 0.76
N TRP A 60 10.76 10.98 1.86
CA TRP A 60 10.87 9.92 2.84
C TRP A 60 10.25 10.38 4.17
N THR A 61 9.04 9.91 4.44
CA THR A 61 8.38 10.15 5.71
C THR A 61 8.68 9.00 6.66
N LYS A 62 8.89 9.32 7.93
CA LYS A 62 9.38 8.35 8.92
C LYS A 62 8.33 7.99 9.96
N THR A 63 7.15 8.62 9.89
CA THR A 63 6.02 8.32 10.77
C THR A 63 4.72 8.38 10.00
N ARG A 64 3.70 7.75 10.56
CA ARG A 64 2.34 7.82 10.02
C ARG A 64 1.87 9.28 9.95
N ALA A 65 2.14 10.07 10.98
CA ALA A 65 1.72 11.48 11.03
C ALA A 65 2.39 12.29 9.91
N GLU A 66 3.67 12.09 9.67
CA GLU A 66 4.36 12.78 8.57
C GLU A 66 3.77 12.43 7.20
N PHE A 67 3.48 11.15 6.97
CA PHE A 67 2.88 10.72 5.70
C PHE A 67 1.47 11.27 5.54
N ARG A 68 0.68 11.26 6.62
CA ARG A 68 -0.65 11.87 6.61
C ARG A 68 -0.60 13.35 6.21
N ASP A 69 0.32 14.11 6.80
CA ASP A 69 0.47 15.53 6.49
C ASP A 69 0.89 15.75 5.03
N LEU A 70 1.77 14.90 4.51
CA LEU A 70 2.16 14.93 3.10
C LEU A 70 0.94 14.69 2.20
N MET A 71 0.16 13.65 2.49
CA MET A 71 -1.04 13.34 1.70
C MET A 71 -2.06 14.46 1.76
N GLN A 72 -2.23 15.09 2.91
CA GLN A 72 -3.15 16.21 3.05
C GLN A 72 -2.75 17.39 2.16
N ARG A 73 -1.45 17.67 2.05
CA ARG A 73 -0.97 18.73 1.14
C ARG A 73 -1.15 18.36 -0.33
N LEU A 74 -0.78 17.13 -0.70
CA LEU A 74 -0.83 16.69 -2.10
C LEU A 74 -2.27 16.53 -2.62
N HIS A 75 -3.21 16.22 -1.75
CA HIS A 75 -4.62 16.04 -2.09
C HIS A 75 -5.49 17.26 -1.76
N GLY A 76 -4.91 18.29 -1.16
CA GLY A 76 -5.63 19.50 -0.80
C GLY A 76 -5.94 20.39 -2.01
N ALA A 77 -6.59 21.52 -1.76
CA ALA A 77 -7.11 22.40 -2.81
C ALA A 77 -6.08 22.85 -3.84
N ASN A 78 -4.81 22.95 -3.47
CA ASN A 78 -3.71 23.36 -4.34
C ASN A 78 -2.74 22.24 -4.66
N GLY A 79 -3.04 21.02 -4.22
CA GLY A 79 -2.16 19.87 -4.41
C GLY A 79 -2.29 19.24 -5.80
N PRO A 80 -1.21 18.60 -6.29
CA PRO A 80 -1.22 17.99 -7.63
C PRO A 80 -2.19 16.81 -7.75
N PHE A 81 -2.57 16.17 -6.64
CA PHE A 81 -3.45 15.01 -6.63
C PHE A 81 -4.91 15.35 -6.32
N ARG A 82 -5.27 16.64 -6.23
CA ARG A 82 -6.61 17.08 -5.81
C ARG A 82 -7.76 16.51 -6.63
N SER A 83 -7.51 16.13 -7.88
CA SER A 83 -8.51 15.57 -8.79
C SER A 83 -8.13 14.19 -9.29
N SER A 84 -7.19 13.52 -8.63
CA SER A 84 -6.68 12.25 -9.09
C SER A 84 -7.44 11.06 -8.52
N THR A 85 -7.35 9.94 -9.25
CA THR A 85 -7.81 8.62 -8.80
C THR A 85 -6.66 7.62 -8.91
N ARG A 86 -6.77 6.52 -8.22
CA ARG A 86 -5.73 5.50 -8.17
C ARG A 86 -6.36 4.12 -8.25
N GLU A 87 -5.76 3.23 -9.03
CA GLU A 87 -6.19 1.83 -9.12
C GLU A 87 -4.97 0.91 -9.10
N THR A 88 -5.16 -0.32 -8.64
CA THR A 88 -4.10 -1.31 -8.53
C THR A 88 -4.54 -2.60 -9.23
N PRO A 89 -4.27 -2.74 -10.54
CA PRO A 89 -4.70 -3.93 -11.29
C PRO A 89 -3.90 -5.18 -10.98
N GLU A 90 -2.73 -5.06 -10.36
CA GLU A 90 -1.85 -6.20 -10.14
C GLU A 90 -1.25 -6.15 -8.73
N MET A 91 -1.40 -7.25 -7.97
CA MET A 91 -0.88 -7.38 -6.62
C MET A 91 -0.32 -8.80 -6.41
N HIS A 92 0.89 -8.88 -5.86
CA HIS A 92 1.55 -10.15 -5.55
C HIS A 92 1.95 -10.14 -4.08
N VAL A 93 1.42 -11.07 -3.31
CA VAL A 93 1.69 -11.21 -1.88
C VAL A 93 2.62 -12.39 -1.66
N ARG A 94 3.70 -12.17 -0.92
CA ARG A 94 4.64 -13.18 -0.51
C ARG A 94 4.81 -13.15 1.00
N PHE A 95 4.52 -14.29 1.65
CA PHE A 95 4.73 -14.42 3.08
C PHE A 95 6.19 -14.77 3.37
N LEU A 96 6.80 -14.05 4.30
CA LEU A 96 8.15 -14.31 4.79
C LEU A 96 8.12 -15.10 6.11
N ALA A 97 7.03 -14.97 6.83
CA ALA A 97 6.71 -15.64 8.08
C ALA A 97 5.18 -15.64 8.23
N PRO A 98 4.60 -16.38 9.18
CA PRO A 98 3.14 -16.36 9.38
C PRO A 98 2.57 -14.97 9.68
N ASP A 99 3.38 -14.05 10.20
CA ASP A 99 2.96 -12.72 10.60
C ASP A 99 3.68 -11.59 9.85
N VAL A 100 4.42 -11.90 8.78
CA VAL A 100 5.13 -10.90 7.97
C VAL A 100 5.01 -11.26 6.50
N ALA A 101 4.63 -10.27 5.69
CA ALA A 101 4.52 -10.43 4.25
C ALA A 101 5.01 -9.19 3.50
N VAL A 102 5.37 -9.40 2.25
CA VAL A 102 5.71 -8.34 1.29
C VAL A 102 4.70 -8.41 0.16
N MET A 103 4.14 -7.25 -0.21
CA MET A 103 3.29 -7.14 -1.37
C MET A 103 3.93 -6.21 -2.38
N HIS A 104 4.12 -6.71 -3.60
CA HIS A 104 4.44 -5.88 -4.76
C HIS A 104 3.16 -5.61 -5.52
N SER A 105 3.00 -4.38 -5.97
CA SER A 105 1.82 -3.97 -6.71
C SER A 105 2.20 -3.08 -7.88
N ARG A 106 1.41 -3.18 -8.95
CA ARG A 106 1.46 -2.22 -10.05
C ARG A 106 0.22 -1.38 -9.94
N PHE A 107 0.38 -0.06 -9.88
CA PHE A 107 -0.75 0.85 -9.75
C PHE A 107 -0.66 2.01 -10.73
N HIS A 108 -1.82 2.56 -11.04
CA HIS A 108 -1.98 3.72 -11.92
C HIS A 108 -2.60 4.88 -11.16
N ILE A 109 -2.10 6.07 -11.43
CA ILE A 109 -2.69 7.32 -10.95
C ILE A 109 -3.13 8.08 -12.19
N TYR A 110 -4.39 8.52 -12.21
CA TYR A 110 -4.99 9.32 -13.27
C TYR A 110 -5.37 10.69 -12.71
N GLY A 111 -5.19 11.74 -13.52
CA GLY A 111 -5.62 13.08 -13.14
C GLY A 111 -4.64 13.83 -12.23
N ASP A 112 -3.38 13.40 -12.17
CA ASP A 112 -2.31 14.19 -11.58
C ASP A 112 -2.14 15.46 -12.41
N ILE A 113 -2.08 16.61 -11.77
CA ILE A 113 -2.00 17.90 -12.46
C ILE A 113 -0.70 18.04 -13.27
N ASP A 114 0.39 17.52 -12.74
CA ASP A 114 1.72 17.60 -13.37
C ASP A 114 1.91 16.52 -14.43
N GLU A 115 1.39 15.32 -14.17
CA GLU A 115 1.49 14.18 -15.07
C GLU A 115 0.12 13.49 -15.15
N LYS A 116 -0.57 13.62 -16.27
CA LYS A 116 -1.96 13.17 -16.44
C LYS A 116 -2.18 11.71 -16.09
N GLU A 117 -1.19 10.88 -16.36
CA GLU A 117 -1.24 9.44 -16.12
C GLU A 117 0.13 8.95 -15.68
N ARG A 118 0.14 8.16 -14.61
CA ARG A 118 1.36 7.63 -14.02
C ARG A 118 1.16 6.16 -13.69
N THR A 119 2.14 5.34 -14.07
CA THR A 119 2.20 3.93 -13.66
C THR A 119 3.39 3.75 -12.75
N SER A 120 3.19 3.03 -11.65
CA SER A 120 4.21 2.84 -10.62
C SER A 120 4.21 1.40 -10.13
N ILE A 121 5.32 0.99 -9.54
CA ILE A 121 5.42 -0.26 -8.79
C ILE A 121 5.66 0.10 -7.33
N GLY A 122 4.90 -0.51 -6.44
CA GLY A 122 5.04 -0.34 -5.00
C GLY A 122 5.49 -1.61 -4.32
N THR A 123 6.28 -1.45 -3.29
CA THR A 123 6.66 -2.51 -2.36
C THR A 123 6.13 -2.13 -0.99
N ARG A 124 5.30 -3.00 -0.43
CA ARG A 124 4.68 -2.78 0.88
C ARG A 124 5.05 -3.94 1.80
N VAL A 125 5.61 -3.62 2.95
CA VAL A 125 5.86 -4.61 4.01
C VAL A 125 4.74 -4.52 5.03
N VAL A 126 4.14 -5.65 5.33
CA VAL A 126 3.02 -5.73 6.26
C VAL A 126 3.33 -6.73 7.38
N ARG A 127 2.77 -6.47 8.55
CA ARG A 127 2.95 -7.27 9.74
C ARG A 127 1.62 -7.49 10.44
N LYS A 128 1.40 -8.71 10.92
CA LYS A 128 0.19 -9.04 11.68
C LYS A 128 0.42 -8.78 13.16
N LEU A 129 -0.40 -7.92 13.74
CA LEU A 129 -0.38 -7.55 15.16
C LEU A 129 -1.81 -7.64 15.68
N ASP A 130 -2.00 -8.36 16.76
CA ASP A 130 -3.33 -8.53 17.40
C ASP A 130 -4.41 -8.94 16.40
N GLY A 131 -4.09 -9.87 15.52
CA GLY A 131 -5.02 -10.41 14.53
C GLY A 131 -5.28 -9.52 13.32
N ARG A 132 -4.64 -8.35 13.20
CA ARG A 132 -4.78 -7.43 12.07
C ARG A 132 -3.47 -7.25 11.35
N TRP A 133 -3.57 -7.00 10.03
CA TRP A 133 -2.42 -6.68 9.21
C TRP A 133 -2.21 -5.16 9.16
N TRP A 134 -0.95 -4.77 9.37
CA TRP A 134 -0.53 -3.36 9.40
C TRP A 134 0.61 -3.13 8.43
N THR A 135 0.63 -1.95 7.82
CA THR A 135 1.74 -1.52 6.98
C THR A 135 2.87 -0.97 7.84
N VAL A 136 4.09 -1.48 7.64
CA VAL A 136 5.27 -1.01 8.36
C VAL A 136 6.23 -0.22 7.46
N ALA A 137 6.23 -0.49 6.17
CA ALA A 137 7.08 0.23 5.22
C ALA A 137 6.48 0.18 3.82
N VAL A 138 6.65 1.25 3.06
CA VAL A 138 6.27 1.32 1.64
C VAL A 138 7.34 2.06 0.87
N GLN A 139 7.65 1.59 -0.32
CA GLN A 139 8.46 2.32 -1.28
C GLN A 139 7.84 2.19 -2.66
N ASN A 140 7.72 3.32 -3.36
CA ASN A 140 7.14 3.38 -4.69
C ASN A 140 8.17 3.87 -5.70
N THR A 141 8.09 3.33 -6.93
CA THR A 141 8.94 3.70 -8.04
C THR A 141 8.08 3.92 -9.27
N ASP A 142 8.25 5.06 -9.93
CA ASP A 142 7.57 5.32 -11.20
C ASP A 142 8.20 4.52 -12.33
N LEU A 143 7.35 3.95 -13.17
CA LEU A 143 7.77 3.37 -14.45
C LEU A 143 7.92 4.49 -15.47
N ARG A 144 9.13 4.58 -16.07
CA ARG A 144 9.42 5.59 -17.07
C ARG A 144 9.57 4.92 -18.44
N PRO A 145 8.66 5.17 -19.39
CA PRO A 145 8.77 4.60 -20.72
C PRO A 145 10.11 4.92 -21.37
N GLY A 146 10.66 3.95 -22.11
CA GLY A 146 11.89 4.13 -22.86
C GLY A 146 13.19 3.93 -22.08
N ARG A 147 13.14 3.75 -20.76
CA ARG A 147 14.31 3.37 -19.96
C ARG A 147 14.40 1.87 -19.82
N ARG A 148 15.56 1.32 -20.15
CA ARG A 148 15.89 -0.09 -19.98
C ARG A 148 17.18 -0.22 -19.19
N HIS A 149 17.23 -1.25 -18.38
CA HIS A 149 18.40 -1.59 -17.59
C HIS A 149 18.90 -2.99 -17.92
#